data_7ff56859e74c6dbcf59824de80326049
#
_entry.id   7ff56859e74c6dbcf59824de80326049
#
_cell.length_a   1.000
_cell.length_b   1.000
_cell.length_c   1.000
_cell.angle_alpha   90.00
_cell.angle_beta   90.00
_cell.angle_gamma   90.00
#
_symmetry.space_group_name_H-M   'P 1'
#
loop_
_entity.id
_entity.type
_entity.pdbx_description
1 polymer ?
#
loop_
_entity_poly.entity_id
_entity_poly.type
_entity_poly.pdbx_seq_one_letter_code
_entity_poly.pdbx_strand_id
1 'polypeptide(L)'
;MKKLQRIFITISFLFLFVNKGLTANENFYDKIDLFSEVLNKINKEYVDEIDQNKVMDSAINGVLQSLDPYSAYMSPEMFNSMQTETSGKFGGLGIEVGMEAGVVKVISPIDNSPASEVGVKAGDYIVKVNNIQVQGKSLTEAVDLMRGPVGSDIEITIRRRGIKKALIFKITRKVIEVQSVKSKTIDNKVGYIRLTSFNENSSAQIKGEIIEINKNKKIKGFILDLRNNPGGLLSQAIKISDFFLDSGEIVSTKSRKKSENRKWFARKGDVIKGKPLIVLTNYGSASASEIVAGALKDHKRAIIIGENSYGKGSVQSIIPLKNNGAIRLTISKYYLPSGKSISEVGVTPDIEISEANEDFKMNTKTDNQLNFAIKLLNG
;
A
#
# COMPACT_ATOMS: atom_id res chain seq x y z
N MET A 1 14.73 11.00 -75.41
CA MET A 1 15.09 9.75 -74.65
C MET A 1 15.69 10.00 -73.29
N LYS A 2 16.56 10.96 -73.05
CA LYS A 2 17.21 11.18 -71.73
C LYS A 2 16.27 11.73 -70.60
N LYS A 3 15.15 12.38 -70.94
CA LYS A 3 14.19 12.85 -69.93
C LYS A 3 13.23 11.76 -69.41
N LEU A 4 12.88 10.77 -70.25
CA LEU A 4 12.05 9.64 -69.83
C LEU A 4 12.79 8.68 -68.90
N GLN A 5 14.07 8.46 -69.10
CA GLN A 5 14.91 7.61 -68.22
C GLN A 5 15.04 8.17 -66.80
N ARG A 6 15.11 9.53 -66.64
CA ARG A 6 15.20 10.16 -65.32
C ARG A 6 13.88 10.06 -64.52
N ILE A 7 12.74 10.06 -65.19
CA ILE A 7 11.44 9.91 -64.53
C ILE A 7 11.22 8.47 -64.06
N PHE A 8 11.68 7.44 -64.81
CA PHE A 8 11.60 6.05 -64.43
C PHE A 8 12.49 5.71 -63.22
N ILE A 9 13.68 6.31 -63.12
CA ILE A 9 14.60 6.10 -61.99
C ILE A 9 14.06 6.76 -60.70
N THR A 10 13.41 7.92 -60.82
CA THR A 10 12.84 8.65 -59.66
C THR A 10 11.60 7.93 -59.12
N ILE A 11 10.78 7.33 -59.96
CA ILE A 11 9.60 6.55 -59.56
C ILE A 11 10.01 5.19 -58.97
N SER A 12 11.07 4.53 -59.48
CA SER A 12 11.61 3.31 -58.92
C SER A 12 12.24 3.50 -57.53
N PHE A 13 12.82 4.68 -57.22
CA PHE A 13 13.36 5.01 -55.89
C PHE A 13 12.27 5.40 -54.90
N LEU A 14 11.11 5.93 -55.35
CA LEU A 14 9.99 6.22 -54.46
C LEU A 14 9.26 4.95 -54.04
N PHE A 15 9.25 3.89 -54.81
CA PHE A 15 8.65 2.58 -54.46
C PHE A 15 9.50 1.74 -53.50
N LEU A 16 10.79 2.02 -53.38
CA LEU A 16 11.69 1.30 -52.46
C LEU A 16 11.66 1.84 -51.02
N PHE A 17 11.04 3.00 -50.77
CA PHE A 17 10.93 3.59 -49.43
C PHE A 17 9.59 3.31 -48.70
N VAL A 18 8.58 2.75 -49.42
CA VAL A 18 7.25 2.48 -48.84
C VAL A 18 7.16 1.12 -48.12
N ASN A 19 8.12 0.22 -48.33
CA ASN A 19 8.03 -1.15 -47.80
C ASN A 19 8.80 -1.43 -46.49
N LYS A 20 9.26 -0.41 -45.75
CA LYS A 20 9.91 -0.63 -44.44
C LYS A 20 9.03 -0.36 -43.22
N GLY A 21 7.74 -0.04 -43.44
CA GLY A 21 6.81 0.28 -42.33
C GLY A 21 5.81 -0.83 -41.95
N LEU A 22 5.70 -1.90 -42.73
CA LEU A 22 4.61 -2.90 -42.59
C LEU A 22 5.02 -4.22 -41.94
N THR A 23 6.28 -4.52 -41.79
CA THR A 23 6.72 -5.84 -41.31
C THR A 23 6.73 -6.02 -39.80
N ALA A 24 6.55 -4.97 -39.03
CA ALA A 24 6.52 -5.06 -37.55
C ALA A 24 5.14 -5.41 -36.99
N ASN A 25 4.05 -5.23 -37.76
CA ASN A 25 2.67 -5.45 -37.30
C ASN A 25 2.13 -6.86 -37.61
N GLU A 26 2.56 -7.48 -38.69
CA GLU A 26 2.08 -8.83 -39.07
C GLU A 26 2.43 -9.86 -37.99
N ASN A 27 3.63 -9.83 -37.45
CA ASN A 27 4.09 -10.79 -36.44
C ASN A 27 3.38 -10.65 -35.08
N PHE A 28 2.77 -9.51 -34.75
CA PHE A 28 2.03 -9.32 -33.53
C PHE A 28 0.59 -9.92 -33.63
N TYR A 29 -0.08 -9.66 -34.72
CA TYR A 29 -1.44 -10.20 -34.96
C TYR A 29 -1.43 -11.72 -35.07
N ASP A 30 -0.44 -12.32 -35.76
CA ASP A 30 -0.24 -13.77 -35.79
C ASP A 30 -0.14 -14.41 -34.39
N LYS A 31 0.50 -13.70 -33.44
CA LYS A 31 0.58 -14.15 -32.05
C LYS A 31 -0.75 -14.03 -31.30
N ILE A 32 -1.55 -13.01 -31.61
CA ILE A 32 -2.91 -12.89 -31.05
C ILE A 32 -3.81 -13.99 -31.60
N ASP A 33 -3.72 -14.32 -32.90
CA ASP A 33 -4.50 -15.40 -33.52
C ASP A 33 -4.10 -16.75 -32.92
N LEU A 34 -2.82 -17.03 -32.75
CA LEU A 34 -2.34 -18.24 -32.08
C LEU A 34 -2.87 -18.33 -30.63
N PHE A 35 -2.83 -17.23 -29.88
CA PHE A 35 -3.37 -17.18 -28.53
C PHE A 35 -4.88 -17.50 -28.52
N SER A 36 -5.64 -16.94 -29.45
CA SER A 36 -7.06 -17.20 -29.61
C SER A 36 -7.33 -18.67 -29.97
N GLU A 37 -6.52 -19.27 -30.86
CA GLU A 37 -6.60 -20.69 -31.20
C GLU A 37 -6.40 -21.59 -29.96
N VAL A 38 -5.38 -21.30 -29.16
CA VAL A 38 -5.08 -22.03 -27.92
C VAL A 38 -6.27 -21.98 -26.96
N LEU A 39 -6.85 -20.78 -26.73
CA LEU A 39 -8.01 -20.61 -25.86
C LEU A 39 -9.22 -21.41 -26.37
N ASN A 40 -9.46 -21.43 -27.69
CA ASN A 40 -10.53 -22.20 -28.28
C ASN A 40 -10.32 -23.71 -28.10
N LYS A 41 -9.08 -24.20 -28.22
CA LYS A 41 -8.75 -25.62 -27.97
C LYS A 41 -8.97 -25.99 -26.52
N ILE A 42 -8.49 -25.14 -25.56
CA ILE A 42 -8.73 -25.34 -24.13
C ILE A 42 -10.23 -25.45 -23.85
N ASN A 43 -11.04 -24.52 -24.37
CA ASN A 43 -12.48 -24.51 -24.13
C ASN A 43 -13.21 -25.75 -24.71
N LYS A 44 -12.67 -26.37 -25.77
CA LYS A 44 -13.29 -27.52 -26.44
C LYS A 44 -12.81 -28.87 -25.92
N GLU A 45 -11.54 -28.95 -25.53
CA GLU A 45 -10.85 -30.24 -25.35
C GLU A 45 -10.39 -30.48 -23.90
N TYR A 46 -10.45 -29.46 -23.02
CA TYR A 46 -10.07 -29.65 -21.61
C TYR A 46 -11.07 -30.57 -20.90
N VAL A 47 -10.57 -31.42 -20.01
CA VAL A 47 -11.34 -32.51 -19.38
C VAL A 47 -12.50 -32.02 -18.51
N ASP A 48 -12.35 -30.84 -17.87
CA ASP A 48 -13.38 -30.24 -17.00
C ASP A 48 -13.93 -28.95 -17.62
N GLU A 49 -15.13 -28.55 -17.19
CA GLU A 49 -15.66 -27.22 -17.54
C GLU A 49 -14.76 -26.11 -17.01
N ILE A 50 -14.44 -25.13 -17.85
CA ILE A 50 -13.57 -24.01 -17.50
C ILE A 50 -14.39 -22.75 -17.26
N ASP A 51 -13.99 -22.01 -16.23
CA ASP A 51 -14.40 -20.61 -16.05
C ASP A 51 -13.57 -19.71 -16.99
N GLN A 52 -14.19 -19.29 -18.09
CA GLN A 52 -13.53 -18.48 -19.12
C GLN A 52 -12.98 -17.14 -18.55
N ASN A 53 -13.68 -16.51 -17.59
CA ASN A 53 -13.22 -15.27 -16.98
C ASN A 53 -11.94 -15.53 -16.19
N LYS A 54 -11.90 -16.58 -15.38
CA LYS A 54 -10.73 -16.96 -14.60
C LYS A 54 -9.52 -17.30 -15.47
N VAL A 55 -9.75 -17.98 -16.59
CA VAL A 55 -8.69 -18.31 -17.58
C VAL A 55 -8.13 -17.03 -18.21
N MET A 56 -9.00 -16.11 -18.63
CA MET A 56 -8.58 -14.83 -19.22
C MET A 56 -7.84 -13.93 -18.21
N ASP A 57 -8.33 -13.83 -16.98
CA ASP A 57 -7.65 -13.07 -15.91
C ASP A 57 -6.27 -13.64 -15.63
N SER A 58 -6.14 -14.97 -15.62
CA SER A 58 -4.85 -15.66 -15.44
C SER A 58 -3.91 -15.40 -16.61
N ALA A 59 -4.40 -15.39 -17.85
CA ALA A 59 -3.61 -15.10 -19.05
C ALA A 59 -3.09 -13.64 -19.04
N ILE A 60 -3.96 -12.67 -18.74
CA ILE A 60 -3.58 -11.25 -18.60
C ILE A 60 -2.54 -11.08 -17.50
N ASN A 61 -2.76 -11.75 -16.37
CA ASN A 61 -1.83 -11.70 -15.25
C ASN A 61 -0.47 -12.32 -15.60
N GLY A 62 -0.45 -13.43 -16.36
CA GLY A 62 0.77 -14.05 -16.88
C GLY A 62 1.59 -13.10 -17.76
N VAL A 63 0.94 -12.34 -18.64
CA VAL A 63 1.61 -11.29 -19.45
C VAL A 63 2.24 -10.22 -18.56
N LEU A 64 1.53 -9.74 -17.53
CA LEU A 64 2.03 -8.70 -16.64
C LEU A 64 3.17 -9.21 -15.75
N GLN A 65 3.07 -10.41 -15.22
CA GLN A 65 4.11 -11.05 -14.42
C GLN A 65 5.40 -11.33 -15.20
N SER A 66 5.31 -11.50 -16.54
CA SER A 66 6.51 -11.65 -17.38
C SER A 66 7.36 -10.37 -17.44
N LEU A 67 6.82 -9.21 -17.03
CA LEU A 67 7.54 -7.94 -17.02
C LEU A 67 8.35 -7.76 -15.73
N ASP A 68 7.73 -8.01 -14.58
CA ASP A 68 8.32 -7.91 -13.25
C ASP A 68 7.35 -8.51 -12.19
N PRO A 69 7.82 -8.80 -10.95
CA PRO A 69 6.98 -9.42 -9.92
C PRO A 69 5.91 -8.50 -9.30
N TYR A 70 5.89 -7.24 -9.67
CA TYR A 70 4.99 -6.23 -9.08
C TYR A 70 3.85 -5.82 -10.01
N SER A 71 4.03 -5.99 -11.32
CA SER A 71 2.99 -5.76 -12.31
C SER A 71 1.93 -6.86 -12.25
N ALA A 72 0.65 -6.50 -12.17
CA ALA A 72 -0.44 -7.45 -12.02
C ALA A 72 -1.76 -6.92 -12.54
N TYR A 73 -2.64 -7.82 -12.96
CA TYR A 73 -4.05 -7.54 -13.18
C TYR A 73 -4.79 -7.56 -11.84
N MET A 74 -5.74 -6.66 -11.70
CA MET A 74 -6.68 -6.60 -10.58
C MET A 74 -8.10 -6.75 -11.09
N SER A 75 -8.82 -7.75 -10.59
CA SER A 75 -10.26 -7.86 -10.81
C SER A 75 -10.98 -6.63 -10.27
N PRO A 76 -12.26 -6.40 -10.63
CA PRO A 76 -13.07 -5.30 -10.06
C PRO A 76 -13.05 -5.28 -8.54
N GLU A 77 -13.15 -6.45 -7.90
CA GLU A 77 -13.15 -6.60 -6.44
C GLU A 77 -11.79 -6.21 -5.85
N MET A 78 -10.69 -6.71 -6.44
CA MET A 78 -9.33 -6.37 -6.02
C MET A 78 -9.03 -4.89 -6.19
N PHE A 79 -9.51 -4.29 -7.28
CA PHE A 79 -9.34 -2.87 -7.54
C PHE A 79 -10.10 -2.01 -6.53
N ASN A 80 -11.35 -2.35 -6.21
CA ASN A 80 -12.14 -1.68 -5.18
C ASN A 80 -11.49 -1.80 -3.79
N SER A 81 -10.98 -2.98 -3.43
CA SER A 81 -10.27 -3.18 -2.17
C SER A 81 -9.03 -2.30 -2.09
N MET A 82 -8.23 -2.24 -3.14
CA MET A 82 -7.04 -1.39 -3.21
C MET A 82 -7.39 0.10 -3.13
N GLN A 83 -8.48 0.55 -3.78
CA GLN A 83 -8.95 1.94 -3.66
C GLN A 83 -9.36 2.27 -2.22
N THR A 84 -10.05 1.34 -1.54
CA THR A 84 -10.43 1.46 -0.14
C THR A 84 -9.21 1.59 0.77
N GLU A 85 -8.21 0.72 0.60
CA GLU A 85 -6.96 0.77 1.36
C GLU A 85 -6.19 2.08 1.11
N THR A 86 -6.15 2.51 -0.14
CA THR A 86 -5.45 3.75 -0.56
C THR A 86 -6.13 5.00 -0.01
N SER A 87 -7.46 5.07 -0.06
CA SER A 87 -8.21 6.19 0.51
C SER A 87 -8.11 6.22 2.04
N GLY A 88 -7.88 5.07 2.67
CA GLY A 88 -7.96 4.92 4.13
C GLY A 88 -9.36 5.13 4.68
N LYS A 89 -10.39 4.99 3.83
CA LYS A 89 -11.80 5.18 4.17
C LYS A 89 -12.65 4.09 3.53
N PHE A 90 -13.60 3.56 4.27
CA PHE A 90 -14.55 2.58 3.74
C PHE A 90 -15.93 2.73 4.38
N GLY A 91 -16.94 2.27 3.67
CA GLY A 91 -18.27 2.14 4.24
C GLY A 91 -18.36 0.90 5.12
N GLY A 92 -18.67 1.09 6.40
CA GLY A 92 -18.67 -0.01 7.35
C GLY A 92 -19.32 0.33 8.68
N LEU A 93 -19.10 -0.54 9.66
CA LEU A 93 -19.73 -0.48 10.99
C LEU A 93 -18.83 0.19 12.03
N GLY A 94 -17.51 0.23 11.78
CA GLY A 94 -16.52 0.71 12.75
C GLY A 94 -16.30 -0.27 13.90
N ILE A 95 -15.98 -1.52 13.55
CA ILE A 95 -15.68 -2.60 14.50
C ILE A 95 -14.33 -3.18 14.18
N GLU A 96 -13.46 -3.28 15.15
CA GLU A 96 -12.26 -4.12 15.08
C GLU A 96 -12.65 -5.55 15.46
N VAL A 97 -12.36 -6.50 14.59
CA VAL A 97 -12.75 -7.91 14.75
C VAL A 97 -11.56 -8.85 14.60
N GLY A 98 -11.68 -10.01 15.23
CA GLY A 98 -10.73 -11.12 15.10
C GLY A 98 -11.44 -12.45 15.07
N MET A 99 -10.70 -13.54 14.86
CA MET A 99 -11.25 -14.91 14.95
C MET A 99 -10.93 -15.52 16.30
N GLU A 100 -11.92 -16.11 16.95
CA GLU A 100 -11.75 -16.92 18.15
C GLU A 100 -12.61 -18.19 18.02
N ALA A 101 -11.96 -19.35 18.05
CA ALA A 101 -12.63 -20.67 17.92
C ALA A 101 -13.55 -20.77 16.68
N GLY A 102 -13.14 -20.23 15.53
CA GLY A 102 -13.90 -20.27 14.28
C GLY A 102 -15.11 -19.32 14.21
N VAL A 103 -15.20 -18.38 15.15
CA VAL A 103 -16.26 -17.37 15.20
C VAL A 103 -15.66 -15.96 15.20
N VAL A 104 -16.34 -15.01 14.55
CA VAL A 104 -15.91 -13.61 14.52
C VAL A 104 -16.21 -12.96 15.86
N LYS A 105 -15.15 -12.52 16.55
CA LYS A 105 -15.22 -11.82 17.83
C LYS A 105 -14.95 -10.33 17.66
N VAL A 106 -15.77 -9.51 18.26
CA VAL A 106 -15.53 -8.06 18.39
C VAL A 106 -14.39 -7.84 19.40
N ILE A 107 -13.26 -7.32 18.91
CA ILE A 107 -12.15 -6.88 19.76
C ILE A 107 -12.55 -5.56 20.42
N SER A 108 -12.96 -4.58 19.62
CA SER A 108 -13.47 -3.30 20.10
C SER A 108 -14.32 -2.61 19.02
N PRO A 109 -15.47 -1.98 19.38
CA PRO A 109 -16.06 -0.97 18.50
C PRO A 109 -15.18 0.29 18.53
N ILE A 110 -15.11 0.97 17.39
CA ILE A 110 -14.44 2.28 17.29
C ILE A 110 -15.36 3.33 17.91
N ASP A 111 -14.81 4.21 18.73
CA ASP A 111 -15.59 5.29 19.36
C ASP A 111 -16.31 6.15 18.31
N ASN A 112 -17.53 6.54 18.61
CA ASN A 112 -18.41 7.32 17.73
C ASN A 112 -18.71 6.65 16.38
N SER A 113 -18.49 5.34 16.26
CA SER A 113 -18.85 4.56 15.07
C SER A 113 -20.30 4.10 15.11
N PRO A 114 -20.90 3.73 13.96
CA PRO A 114 -22.26 3.20 13.91
C PRO A 114 -22.51 2.02 14.85
N ALA A 115 -21.55 1.11 14.97
CA ALA A 115 -21.66 -0.04 15.87
C ALA A 115 -21.59 0.37 17.35
N SER A 116 -20.76 1.35 17.69
CA SER A 116 -20.67 1.90 19.04
C SER A 116 -22.00 2.58 19.44
N GLU A 117 -22.59 3.37 18.51
CA GLU A 117 -23.85 4.08 18.72
C GLU A 117 -25.03 3.13 19.04
N VAL A 118 -25.10 1.96 18.42
CA VAL A 118 -26.17 0.95 18.68
C VAL A 118 -25.85 0.02 19.85
N GLY A 119 -24.68 0.13 20.48
CA GLY A 119 -24.34 -0.61 21.69
C GLY A 119 -23.66 -1.97 21.45
N VAL A 120 -22.98 -2.16 20.34
CA VAL A 120 -22.02 -3.28 20.15
C VAL A 120 -20.87 -3.10 21.14
N LYS A 121 -20.40 -4.19 21.75
CA LYS A 121 -19.38 -4.18 22.82
C LYS A 121 -18.20 -5.10 22.50
N ALA A 122 -17.06 -4.80 23.08
CA ALA A 122 -15.92 -5.72 23.09
C ALA A 122 -16.32 -7.06 23.70
N GLY A 123 -15.86 -8.16 23.09
CA GLY A 123 -16.20 -9.53 23.49
C GLY A 123 -17.52 -10.08 22.92
N ASP A 124 -18.25 -9.31 22.10
CA ASP A 124 -19.39 -9.82 21.36
C ASP A 124 -18.95 -10.80 20.26
N TYR A 125 -19.75 -11.82 19.97
CA TYR A 125 -19.53 -12.76 18.87
C TYR A 125 -20.56 -12.51 17.77
N ILE A 126 -20.10 -12.13 16.58
CA ILE A 126 -20.97 -11.94 15.41
C ILE A 126 -21.25 -13.32 14.81
N VAL A 127 -22.51 -13.73 14.80
CA VAL A 127 -22.94 -15.05 14.32
C VAL A 127 -23.63 -14.99 12.95
N LYS A 128 -24.28 -13.86 12.62
CA LYS A 128 -24.86 -13.61 11.29
C LYS A 128 -24.63 -12.17 10.85
N VAL A 129 -24.51 -11.99 9.56
CA VAL A 129 -24.54 -10.70 8.88
C VAL A 129 -25.64 -10.77 7.83
N ASN A 130 -26.64 -9.91 7.94
CA ASN A 130 -27.94 -10.07 7.31
C ASN A 130 -28.47 -11.48 7.65
N ASN A 131 -28.88 -12.28 6.68
CA ASN A 131 -29.30 -13.66 6.94
C ASN A 131 -28.18 -14.70 6.75
N ILE A 132 -26.93 -14.26 6.52
CA ILE A 132 -25.79 -15.12 6.21
C ILE A 132 -25.07 -15.50 7.51
N GLN A 133 -24.92 -16.81 7.77
CA GLN A 133 -24.09 -17.32 8.87
C GLN A 133 -22.61 -16.99 8.61
N VAL A 134 -21.91 -16.46 9.64
CA VAL A 134 -20.45 -16.19 9.55
C VAL A 134 -19.58 -17.27 10.17
N GLN A 135 -20.18 -18.21 10.89
CA GLN A 135 -19.45 -19.36 11.42
C GLN A 135 -18.88 -20.21 10.27
N GLY A 136 -17.62 -20.56 10.34
CA GLY A 136 -16.92 -21.34 9.32
C GLY A 136 -16.38 -20.53 8.14
N LYS A 137 -16.64 -19.22 8.08
CA LYS A 137 -16.03 -18.30 7.12
C LYS A 137 -14.69 -17.80 7.62
N SER A 138 -13.82 -17.42 6.71
CA SER A 138 -12.58 -16.69 7.05
C SER A 138 -12.92 -15.29 7.59
N LEU A 139 -11.97 -14.68 8.31
CA LEU A 139 -12.13 -13.31 8.80
C LEU A 139 -12.38 -12.32 7.64
N THR A 140 -11.67 -12.50 6.53
CA THR A 140 -11.81 -11.65 5.34
C THR A 140 -13.22 -11.73 4.76
N GLU A 141 -13.75 -12.92 4.54
CA GLU A 141 -15.13 -13.10 4.04
C GLU A 141 -16.17 -12.49 4.98
N ALA A 142 -15.98 -12.62 6.29
CA ALA A 142 -16.90 -12.01 7.27
C ALA A 142 -16.81 -10.48 7.25
N VAL A 143 -15.61 -9.91 7.12
CA VAL A 143 -15.37 -8.47 7.00
C VAL A 143 -16.00 -7.93 5.71
N ASP A 144 -15.85 -8.63 4.59
CA ASP A 144 -16.43 -8.22 3.30
C ASP A 144 -17.97 -8.17 3.35
N LEU A 145 -18.61 -9.11 4.06
CA LEU A 145 -20.06 -9.05 4.32
C LEU A 145 -20.47 -7.82 5.15
N MET A 146 -19.61 -7.39 6.08
CA MET A 146 -19.88 -6.22 6.94
C MET A 146 -19.63 -4.88 6.23
N ARG A 147 -18.70 -4.84 5.26
CA ARG A 147 -18.45 -3.67 4.40
C ARG A 147 -19.58 -3.46 3.40
N GLY A 148 -19.65 -2.26 2.84
CA GLY A 148 -20.64 -1.93 1.80
C GLY A 148 -20.77 -0.42 1.58
N PRO A 149 -21.66 0.01 0.67
CA PRO A 149 -21.85 1.42 0.37
C PRO A 149 -22.24 2.22 1.61
N VAL A 150 -21.66 3.42 1.74
CA VAL A 150 -22.06 4.37 2.79
C VAL A 150 -23.54 4.69 2.66
N GLY A 151 -24.26 4.71 3.78
CA GLY A 151 -25.71 4.94 3.84
C GLY A 151 -26.56 3.68 3.63
N SER A 152 -25.97 2.53 3.29
CA SER A 152 -26.71 1.27 3.21
C SER A 152 -26.89 0.62 4.58
N ASP A 153 -28.02 -0.03 4.78
CA ASP A 153 -28.34 -0.73 6.03
C ASP A 153 -27.79 -2.16 6.05
N ILE A 154 -27.48 -2.63 7.24
CA ILE A 154 -27.03 -3.98 7.53
C ILE A 154 -27.61 -4.44 8.86
N GLU A 155 -27.93 -5.71 8.96
CA GLU A 155 -28.32 -6.33 10.21
C GLU A 155 -27.23 -7.30 10.67
N ILE A 156 -26.77 -7.16 11.91
CA ILE A 156 -25.84 -8.11 12.53
C ILE A 156 -26.51 -8.80 13.71
N THR A 157 -26.36 -10.12 13.79
CA THR A 157 -26.80 -10.92 14.94
C THR A 157 -25.59 -11.27 15.78
N ILE A 158 -25.69 -10.95 17.07
CA ILE A 158 -24.59 -11.07 18.03
C ILE A 158 -24.97 -12.02 19.17
N ARG A 159 -24.01 -12.83 19.61
CA ARG A 159 -24.05 -13.53 20.91
C ARG A 159 -23.14 -12.79 21.89
N ARG A 160 -23.72 -12.46 23.05
CA ARG A 160 -22.99 -11.76 24.14
C ARG A 160 -22.97 -12.65 25.38
N ARG A 161 -21.82 -12.75 26.00
CA ARG A 161 -21.65 -13.53 27.24
C ARG A 161 -22.61 -13.03 28.30
N GLY A 162 -23.31 -13.95 28.99
CA GLY A 162 -24.31 -13.62 30.01
C GLY A 162 -25.71 -13.29 29.49
N ILE A 163 -25.93 -13.20 28.16
CA ILE A 163 -27.24 -12.95 27.56
C ILE A 163 -27.68 -14.19 26.77
N LYS A 164 -28.77 -14.82 27.18
CA LYS A 164 -29.29 -16.05 26.54
C LYS A 164 -29.85 -15.79 25.14
N LYS A 165 -30.50 -14.67 24.91
CA LYS A 165 -31.07 -14.29 23.62
C LYS A 165 -29.97 -13.72 22.68
N ALA A 166 -30.05 -14.03 21.40
CA ALA A 166 -29.26 -13.33 20.40
C ALA A 166 -29.69 -11.87 20.31
N LEU A 167 -28.77 -10.95 20.21
CA LEU A 167 -28.99 -9.53 19.99
C LEU A 167 -28.96 -9.24 18.50
N ILE A 168 -29.92 -8.48 18.02
CA ILE A 168 -29.98 -8.07 16.61
C ILE A 168 -29.81 -6.55 16.57
N PHE A 169 -28.83 -6.09 15.80
CA PHE A 169 -28.54 -4.68 15.58
C PHE A 169 -28.72 -4.33 14.11
N LYS A 170 -29.58 -3.35 13.84
CA LYS A 170 -29.69 -2.71 12.54
C LYS A 170 -28.80 -1.49 12.53
N ILE A 171 -27.88 -1.41 11.56
CA ILE A 171 -26.83 -0.41 11.51
C ILE A 171 -26.76 0.17 10.11
N THR A 172 -26.79 1.49 9.98
CA THR A 172 -26.51 2.16 8.71
C THR A 172 -25.00 2.37 8.58
N ARG A 173 -24.40 1.88 7.51
CA ARG A 173 -22.96 2.02 7.25
C ARG A 173 -22.59 3.49 7.12
N LYS A 174 -21.57 3.92 7.82
CA LYS A 174 -20.95 5.25 7.69
C LYS A 174 -19.52 5.13 7.13
N VAL A 175 -18.93 6.26 6.77
CA VAL A 175 -17.50 6.32 6.44
C VAL A 175 -16.71 6.01 7.70
N ILE A 176 -15.87 4.97 7.63
CA ILE A 176 -14.91 4.59 8.68
C ILE A 176 -13.53 4.98 8.20
N GLU A 177 -12.81 5.78 8.99
CA GLU A 177 -11.43 6.15 8.68
C GLU A 177 -10.45 5.16 9.32
N VAL A 178 -9.53 4.66 8.51
CA VAL A 178 -8.46 3.76 8.99
C VAL A 178 -7.41 4.60 9.73
N GLN A 179 -7.21 4.28 11.00
CA GLN A 179 -6.14 4.86 11.80
C GLN A 179 -4.80 4.21 11.42
N SER A 180 -4.08 4.83 10.47
CA SER A 180 -2.76 4.35 10.05
C SER A 180 -1.64 4.81 10.99
N VAL A 181 -1.92 5.73 11.91
CA VAL A 181 -0.96 6.29 12.86
C VAL A 181 -1.36 5.93 14.28
N LYS A 182 -0.40 5.42 15.06
CA LYS A 182 -0.52 5.21 16.51
C LYS A 182 0.59 6.00 17.18
N SER A 183 0.27 6.73 18.23
CA SER A 183 1.25 7.55 18.95
C SER A 183 1.19 7.38 20.45
N LYS A 184 2.29 7.68 21.12
CA LYS A 184 2.37 7.81 22.58
C LYS A 184 3.58 8.65 22.97
N THR A 185 3.55 9.15 24.19
CA THR A 185 4.73 9.75 24.82
C THR A 185 5.36 8.71 25.77
N ILE A 186 6.67 8.48 25.62
CA ILE A 186 7.43 7.56 26.48
C ILE A 186 8.20 8.40 27.49
N ASP A 187 8.08 8.06 28.77
CA ASP A 187 8.74 8.71 29.92
C ASP A 187 8.60 10.24 29.95
N ASN A 188 7.53 10.77 29.36
CA ASN A 188 7.32 12.20 29.16
C ASN A 188 8.45 12.93 28.40
N LYS A 189 9.34 12.22 27.72
CA LYS A 189 10.52 12.77 27.05
C LYS A 189 10.64 12.42 25.57
N VAL A 190 10.10 11.29 25.13
CA VAL A 190 10.23 10.81 23.76
C VAL A 190 8.85 10.72 23.11
N GLY A 191 8.66 11.37 21.97
CA GLY A 191 7.50 11.20 21.12
C GLY A 191 7.67 9.95 20.25
N TYR A 192 6.81 8.95 20.42
CA TYR A 192 6.78 7.76 19.59
C TYR A 192 5.59 7.83 18.64
N ILE A 193 5.85 7.65 17.35
CA ILE A 193 4.84 7.64 16.29
C ILE A 193 5.07 6.41 15.40
N ARG A 194 4.08 5.52 15.33
CA ARG A 194 4.09 4.37 14.45
C ARG A 194 3.18 4.62 13.27
N LEU A 195 3.70 4.49 12.07
CA LEU A 195 2.95 4.52 10.82
C LEU A 195 2.86 3.11 10.25
N THR A 196 1.65 2.59 10.04
CA THR A 196 1.42 1.23 9.56
C THR A 196 1.20 1.12 8.05
N SER A 197 0.75 2.22 7.41
CA SER A 197 0.57 2.31 5.95
C SER A 197 0.51 3.77 5.49
N PHE A 198 0.77 4.01 4.21
CA PHE A 198 0.68 5.35 3.61
C PHE A 198 -0.61 5.49 2.79
N ASN A 199 -1.72 5.82 3.45
CA ASN A 199 -3.01 6.16 2.83
C ASN A 199 -3.20 7.68 2.76
N GLU A 200 -4.28 8.16 2.14
CA GLU A 200 -4.53 9.59 1.91
C GLU A 200 -4.52 10.44 3.19
N ASN A 201 -4.84 9.85 4.34
CA ASN A 201 -4.95 10.55 5.63
C ASN A 201 -3.64 10.52 6.45
N SER A 202 -2.66 9.69 6.08
CA SER A 202 -1.47 9.40 6.90
C SER A 202 -0.66 10.64 7.26
N SER A 203 -0.42 11.56 6.32
CA SER A 203 0.33 12.78 6.60
C SER A 203 -0.41 13.72 7.56
N ALA A 204 -1.74 13.84 7.41
CA ALA A 204 -2.54 14.67 8.31
C ALA A 204 -2.56 14.08 9.74
N GLN A 205 -2.70 12.76 9.87
CA GLN A 205 -2.65 12.05 11.15
C GLN A 205 -1.28 12.25 11.83
N ILE A 206 -0.16 12.00 11.12
CA ILE A 206 1.20 12.20 11.68
C ILE A 206 1.39 13.65 12.15
N LYS A 207 0.99 14.63 11.32
CA LYS A 207 1.13 16.04 11.68
C LYS A 207 0.34 16.39 12.94
N GLY A 208 -0.89 15.88 13.05
CA GLY A 208 -1.74 16.05 14.24
C GLY A 208 -1.07 15.49 15.49
N GLU A 209 -0.57 14.25 15.43
CA GLU A 209 0.11 13.60 16.54
C GLU A 209 1.42 14.31 16.95
N ILE A 210 2.21 14.80 16.00
CA ILE A 210 3.41 15.58 16.30
C ILE A 210 3.03 16.87 17.04
N ILE A 211 1.99 17.58 16.59
CA ILE A 211 1.55 18.82 17.23
C ILE A 211 1.09 18.53 18.66
N GLU A 212 0.32 17.49 18.88
CA GLU A 212 -0.18 17.10 20.20
C GLU A 212 0.96 16.74 21.15
N ILE A 213 1.88 15.88 20.73
CA ILE A 213 3.06 15.50 21.51
C ILE A 213 3.94 16.72 21.83
N ASN A 214 4.12 17.66 20.88
CA ASN A 214 4.95 18.86 21.08
C ASN A 214 4.36 19.89 22.08
N LYS A 215 3.09 19.76 22.48
CA LYS A 215 2.54 20.57 23.60
C LYS A 215 3.32 20.30 24.88
N ASN A 216 3.82 19.08 25.05
CA ASN A 216 4.72 18.75 26.15
C ASN A 216 6.14 19.30 25.89
N LYS A 217 6.52 20.37 26.58
CA LYS A 217 7.83 21.03 26.46
C LYS A 217 9.02 20.16 26.88
N LYS A 218 8.78 19.02 27.55
CA LYS A 218 9.83 18.09 28.00
C LYS A 218 10.27 17.11 26.90
N ILE A 219 9.60 17.09 25.74
CA ILE A 219 9.96 16.21 24.63
C ILE A 219 11.34 16.56 24.08
N LYS A 220 12.27 15.61 24.18
CA LYS A 220 13.67 15.73 23.75
C LYS A 220 13.88 15.30 22.29
N GLY A 221 13.10 14.31 21.80
CA GLY A 221 13.25 13.75 20.48
C GLY A 221 12.05 12.89 20.06
N PHE A 222 12.11 12.36 18.84
CA PHE A 222 11.03 11.58 18.24
C PHE A 222 11.56 10.25 17.68
N ILE A 223 10.70 9.24 17.73
CA ILE A 223 10.88 7.95 17.06
C ILE A 223 9.75 7.79 16.06
N LEU A 224 10.08 7.64 14.78
CA LEU A 224 9.16 7.26 13.71
C LEU A 224 9.34 5.76 13.42
N ASP A 225 8.35 4.94 13.79
CA ASP A 225 8.39 3.50 13.59
C ASP A 225 7.70 3.12 12.28
N LEU A 226 8.50 2.67 11.31
CA LEU A 226 8.09 2.20 9.99
C LEU A 226 8.21 0.67 9.84
N ARG A 227 8.50 -0.06 10.91
CA ARG A 227 8.61 -1.53 10.86
C ARG A 227 7.29 -2.16 10.45
N ASN A 228 7.36 -3.17 9.58
CA ASN A 228 6.20 -3.86 8.99
C ASN A 228 5.21 -2.91 8.28
N ASN A 229 5.71 -1.81 7.72
CA ASN A 229 4.94 -0.90 6.89
C ASN A 229 5.28 -1.13 5.41
N PRO A 230 4.41 -1.79 4.62
CA PRO A 230 4.69 -2.15 3.22
C PRO A 230 4.69 -0.94 2.27
N GLY A 231 4.46 0.26 2.79
CA GLY A 231 4.40 1.49 2.02
C GLY A 231 2.98 1.97 1.74
N GLY A 232 2.73 2.42 0.52
CA GLY A 232 1.50 3.00 0.03
C GLY A 232 1.74 4.19 -0.88
N LEU A 233 1.00 5.28 -0.71
CA LEU A 233 1.02 6.44 -1.61
C LEU A 233 2.33 7.20 -1.57
N LEU A 234 2.97 7.36 -2.75
CA LEU A 234 4.15 8.21 -2.94
C LEU A 234 3.92 9.65 -2.44
N SER A 235 2.75 10.21 -2.72
CA SER A 235 2.41 11.58 -2.29
C SER A 235 2.45 11.74 -0.77
N GLN A 236 2.13 10.70 -0.02
CA GLN A 236 2.19 10.71 1.44
C GLN A 236 3.62 10.56 1.95
N ALA A 237 4.44 9.71 1.30
CA ALA A 237 5.86 9.62 1.63
C ALA A 237 6.57 10.97 1.44
N ILE A 238 6.28 11.68 0.34
CA ILE A 238 6.82 13.01 0.08
C ILE A 238 6.41 13.99 1.17
N LYS A 239 5.10 14.06 1.51
CA LYS A 239 4.59 14.97 2.54
C LYS A 239 5.17 14.68 3.92
N ILE A 240 5.32 13.39 4.28
CA ILE A 240 5.85 12.98 5.58
C ILE A 240 7.35 13.26 5.67
N SER A 241 8.11 13.03 4.60
CA SER A 241 9.52 13.43 4.54
C SER A 241 9.68 14.94 4.65
N ASP A 242 8.82 15.71 3.98
CA ASP A 242 8.79 17.18 4.00
C ASP A 242 8.57 17.74 5.43
N PHE A 243 7.86 17.03 6.31
CA PHE A 243 7.67 17.45 7.69
C PHE A 243 8.95 17.54 8.52
N PHE A 244 9.98 16.82 8.14
CA PHE A 244 11.23 16.73 8.90
C PHE A 244 12.42 17.38 8.19
N LEU A 245 12.24 17.87 6.97
CA LEU A 245 13.29 18.48 6.16
C LEU A 245 12.98 19.96 5.93
N ASP A 246 14.02 20.77 5.85
CA ASP A 246 13.89 22.21 5.52
C ASP A 246 14.19 22.51 4.04
N SER A 247 14.85 21.61 3.34
CA SER A 247 15.23 21.76 1.93
C SER A 247 15.82 20.47 1.36
N GLY A 248 16.09 20.46 0.07
CA GLY A 248 16.75 19.37 -0.66
C GLY A 248 15.78 18.41 -1.34
N GLU A 249 16.32 17.53 -2.18
CA GLU A 249 15.56 16.51 -2.87
C GLU A 249 15.07 15.45 -1.87
N ILE A 250 13.81 15.04 -1.96
CA ILE A 250 13.24 13.93 -1.17
C ILE A 250 13.40 12.63 -1.94
N VAL A 251 12.97 12.62 -3.19
CA VAL A 251 12.99 11.44 -4.07
C VAL A 251 12.94 11.88 -5.51
N SER A 252 13.53 11.09 -6.40
CA SER A 252 13.32 11.21 -7.84
C SER A 252 12.86 9.90 -8.47
N THR A 253 12.21 10.01 -9.63
CA THR A 253 11.81 8.86 -10.45
C THR A 253 12.43 8.94 -11.83
N LYS A 254 12.85 7.78 -12.35
CA LYS A 254 13.32 7.65 -13.74
C LYS A 254 12.44 6.63 -14.46
N SER A 255 11.85 7.04 -15.59
CA SER A 255 11.03 6.21 -16.45
C SER A 255 11.74 5.93 -17.78
N ARG A 256 11.13 5.06 -18.60
CA ARG A 256 11.64 4.77 -19.96
C ARG A 256 11.74 6.04 -20.81
N LYS A 257 10.77 6.95 -20.68
CA LYS A 257 10.79 8.25 -21.34
C LYS A 257 11.38 9.29 -20.38
N LYS A 258 12.51 9.88 -20.74
CA LYS A 258 13.20 10.90 -19.92
C LYS A 258 12.32 12.11 -19.58
N SER A 259 11.36 12.47 -20.43
CA SER A 259 10.39 13.57 -20.19
C SER A 259 9.42 13.30 -19.04
N GLU A 260 9.30 12.04 -18.60
CA GLU A 260 8.43 11.62 -17.49
C GLU A 260 9.20 11.53 -16.17
N ASN A 261 10.51 11.77 -16.18
CA ASN A 261 11.30 11.81 -14.96
C ASN A 261 10.83 12.95 -14.05
N ARG A 262 10.72 12.70 -12.77
CA ARG A 262 10.25 13.69 -11.79
C ARG A 262 11.19 13.73 -10.59
N LYS A 263 11.22 14.90 -9.92
CA LYS A 263 11.93 15.15 -8.67
C LYS A 263 11.02 15.89 -7.71
N TRP A 264 11.08 15.53 -6.45
CA TRP A 264 10.34 16.21 -5.39
C TRP A 264 11.32 16.73 -4.35
N PHE A 265 11.07 17.95 -3.88
CA PHE A 265 11.93 18.68 -2.98
C PHE A 265 11.19 19.06 -1.70
N ALA A 266 11.90 19.08 -0.61
CA ALA A 266 11.39 19.55 0.67
C ALA A 266 11.22 21.09 0.66
N ARG A 267 10.24 21.54 1.45
CA ARG A 267 9.95 22.94 1.72
C ARG A 267 10.38 23.27 3.12
N LYS A 268 10.73 24.52 3.35
CA LYS A 268 11.12 24.99 4.68
C LYS A 268 10.03 24.76 5.73
N GLY A 269 10.34 24.09 6.82
CA GLY A 269 9.41 23.94 7.93
C GLY A 269 9.49 22.62 8.70
N ASP A 270 10.64 22.24 9.24
CA ASP A 270 10.76 21.09 10.15
C ASP A 270 9.78 21.21 11.33
N VAL A 271 8.76 20.35 11.36
CA VAL A 271 7.67 20.39 12.35
C VAL A 271 8.13 20.02 13.76
N ILE A 272 9.26 19.32 13.91
CA ILE A 272 9.86 18.99 15.21
C ILE A 272 11.00 19.94 15.60
N LYS A 273 11.25 20.98 14.79
CA LYS A 273 12.17 22.10 15.07
C LYS A 273 13.59 21.63 15.42
N GLY A 274 14.15 20.74 14.61
CA GLY A 274 15.50 20.23 14.77
C GLY A 274 15.70 19.23 15.90
N LYS A 275 14.64 18.84 16.64
CA LYS A 275 14.78 17.81 17.67
C LYS A 275 15.30 16.50 17.05
N PRO A 276 16.10 15.73 17.79
CA PRO A 276 16.58 14.41 17.35
C PRO A 276 15.44 13.53 16.84
N LEU A 277 15.70 12.83 15.73
CA LEU A 277 14.76 11.91 15.11
C LEU A 277 15.44 10.56 14.87
N ILE A 278 14.78 9.50 15.28
CA ILE A 278 15.16 8.12 14.96
C ILE A 278 14.06 7.50 14.11
N VAL A 279 14.44 6.75 13.07
CA VAL A 279 13.51 5.96 12.28
C VAL A 279 13.80 4.49 12.51
N LEU A 280 12.78 3.71 12.85
CA LEU A 280 12.89 2.25 12.98
C LEU A 280 12.44 1.58 11.69
N THR A 281 13.26 0.68 11.16
CA THR A 281 12.99 -0.12 9.97
C THR A 281 13.23 -1.61 10.22
N ASN A 282 12.57 -2.46 9.43
CA ASN A 282 12.85 -3.88 9.31
C ASN A 282 12.55 -4.35 7.87
N TYR A 283 12.71 -5.64 7.60
CA TYR A 283 12.44 -6.21 6.28
C TYR A 283 10.99 -5.99 5.78
N GLY A 284 10.02 -5.77 6.68
CA GLY A 284 8.66 -5.40 6.34
C GLY A 284 8.47 -3.93 5.95
N SER A 285 9.51 -3.09 6.04
CA SER A 285 9.50 -1.68 5.61
C SER A 285 9.78 -1.62 4.11
N ALA A 286 8.81 -1.18 3.28
CA ALA A 286 8.95 -1.20 1.83
C ALA A 286 8.43 0.07 1.16
N SER A 287 8.90 0.35 -0.08
CA SER A 287 8.35 1.38 -0.97
C SER A 287 8.32 2.79 -0.34
N ALA A 288 7.13 3.33 -0.03
CA ALA A 288 6.97 4.65 0.62
C ALA A 288 7.74 4.78 1.94
N SER A 289 7.83 3.69 2.73
CA SER A 289 8.64 3.64 3.95
C SER A 289 10.12 3.83 3.66
N GLU A 290 10.60 3.24 2.57
CA GLU A 290 11.99 3.34 2.14
C GLU A 290 12.32 4.74 1.60
N ILE A 291 11.36 5.40 0.96
CA ILE A 291 11.51 6.79 0.53
C ILE A 291 11.70 7.69 1.76
N VAL A 292 10.85 7.55 2.78
CA VAL A 292 10.96 8.36 4.00
C VAL A 292 12.27 8.07 4.74
N ALA A 293 12.57 6.79 5.01
CA ALA A 293 13.79 6.41 5.71
C ALA A 293 15.06 6.85 4.95
N GLY A 294 15.10 6.59 3.63
CA GLY A 294 16.24 6.92 2.79
C GLY A 294 16.46 8.42 2.62
N ALA A 295 15.39 9.20 2.42
CA ALA A 295 15.50 10.65 2.34
C ALA A 295 16.02 11.25 3.65
N LEU A 296 15.47 10.85 4.79
CA LEU A 296 15.89 11.34 6.10
C LEU A 296 17.33 10.92 6.45
N LYS A 297 17.75 9.72 6.03
CA LYS A 297 19.12 9.25 6.16
C LYS A 297 20.09 10.07 5.31
N ASP A 298 19.82 10.21 4.01
CA ASP A 298 20.70 10.92 3.09
C ASP A 298 20.91 12.38 3.48
N HIS A 299 19.87 13.02 4.02
CA HIS A 299 19.96 14.36 4.60
C HIS A 299 20.56 14.40 6.01
N LYS A 300 20.96 13.27 6.60
CA LYS A 300 21.45 13.17 7.99
C LYS A 300 20.49 13.77 9.01
N ARG A 301 19.18 13.75 8.67
CA ARG A 301 18.13 14.29 9.54
C ARG A 301 17.69 13.31 10.61
N ALA A 302 17.76 12.01 10.31
CA ALA A 302 17.43 10.94 11.24
C ALA A 302 18.53 9.88 11.27
N ILE A 303 18.61 9.16 12.38
CA ILE A 303 19.38 7.92 12.52
C ILE A 303 18.41 6.76 12.23
N ILE A 304 18.77 5.88 11.30
CA ILE A 304 17.99 4.70 10.98
C ILE A 304 18.48 3.53 11.83
N ILE A 305 17.58 2.90 12.58
CA ILE A 305 17.89 1.78 13.49
C ILE A 305 16.99 0.59 13.14
N GLY A 306 17.52 -0.62 13.28
CA GLY A 306 16.81 -1.87 13.10
C GLY A 306 17.44 -2.73 12.04
N GLU A 307 16.66 -3.22 11.09
CA GLU A 307 17.13 -4.11 10.03
C GLU A 307 17.01 -3.45 8.66
N ASN A 308 17.68 -4.05 7.68
CA ASN A 308 17.57 -3.62 6.29
C ASN A 308 16.12 -3.67 5.82
N SER A 309 15.71 -2.68 5.03
CA SER A 309 14.37 -2.67 4.45
C SER A 309 14.25 -3.61 3.22
N TYR A 310 13.06 -3.75 2.67
CA TYR A 310 12.72 -4.74 1.65
C TYR A 310 13.44 -4.56 0.30
N GLY A 311 13.62 -3.34 -0.17
CA GLY A 311 14.21 -3.06 -1.49
C GLY A 311 13.19 -2.92 -2.64
N LYS A 312 11.98 -2.41 -2.37
CA LYS A 312 10.99 -2.13 -3.41
C LYS A 312 11.19 -0.76 -4.04
N GLY A 313 12.08 -0.67 -5.00
CA GLY A 313 12.41 0.58 -5.71
C GLY A 313 11.59 0.87 -6.97
N SER A 314 10.47 0.20 -7.20
CA SER A 314 9.61 0.37 -8.38
C SER A 314 8.39 1.23 -8.10
N VAL A 315 8.03 2.09 -9.08
CA VAL A 315 6.81 2.91 -9.08
C VAL A 315 5.75 2.22 -9.91
N GLN A 316 4.62 1.90 -9.32
CA GLN A 316 3.47 1.37 -10.05
C GLN A 316 2.46 2.48 -10.35
N SER A 317 1.89 2.42 -11.57
CA SER A 317 0.69 3.14 -11.94
C SER A 317 -0.49 2.18 -11.94
N ILE A 318 -1.63 2.68 -11.47
CA ILE A 318 -2.90 1.96 -11.54
C ILE A 318 -3.66 2.51 -12.74
N ILE A 319 -3.94 1.64 -13.71
CA ILE A 319 -4.60 1.99 -14.96
C ILE A 319 -5.95 1.27 -15.00
N PRO A 320 -7.07 1.99 -14.80
CA PRO A 320 -8.42 1.39 -14.87
C PRO A 320 -8.71 0.81 -16.25
N LEU A 321 -9.46 -0.29 -16.28
CA LEU A 321 -9.90 -0.98 -17.47
C LEU A 321 -11.42 -0.90 -17.65
N LYS A 322 -11.90 -1.20 -18.85
CA LYS A 322 -13.34 -1.11 -19.22
C LYS A 322 -14.25 -2.07 -18.43
N ASN A 323 -13.69 -3.16 -17.91
CA ASN A 323 -14.41 -4.15 -17.10
C ASN A 323 -14.47 -3.78 -15.60
N ASN A 324 -14.21 -2.52 -15.22
CA ASN A 324 -14.10 -2.04 -13.85
C ASN A 324 -12.94 -2.65 -13.03
N GLY A 325 -12.09 -3.45 -13.65
CA GLY A 325 -10.81 -3.87 -13.11
C GLY A 325 -9.71 -2.84 -13.39
N ALA A 326 -8.47 -3.17 -13.08
CA ALA A 326 -7.32 -2.34 -13.38
C ALA A 326 -6.06 -3.16 -13.63
N ILE A 327 -5.06 -2.55 -14.26
CA ILE A 327 -3.70 -3.07 -14.23
C ILE A 327 -2.83 -2.22 -13.31
N ARG A 328 -2.05 -2.90 -12.49
CA ARG A 328 -0.95 -2.30 -11.75
C ARG A 328 0.31 -2.54 -12.58
N LEU A 329 0.91 -1.47 -13.08
CA LEU A 329 2.03 -1.54 -14.01
C LEU A 329 3.22 -0.75 -13.49
N THR A 330 4.40 -1.34 -13.50
CA THR A 330 5.65 -0.65 -13.19
C THR A 330 6.01 0.33 -14.31
N ILE A 331 6.06 1.61 -13.98
CA ILE A 331 6.31 2.69 -14.95
C ILE A 331 7.63 3.43 -14.72
N SER A 332 8.22 3.32 -13.54
CA SER A 332 9.46 4.03 -13.17
C SER A 332 10.18 3.32 -12.03
N LYS A 333 11.41 3.78 -11.74
CA LYS A 333 12.18 3.39 -10.55
C LYS A 333 12.43 4.60 -9.66
N TYR A 334 12.45 4.39 -8.34
CA TYR A 334 12.81 5.40 -7.33
C TYR A 334 14.30 5.53 -7.16
N TYR A 335 14.73 6.77 -6.90
CA TYR A 335 16.09 7.11 -6.51
C TYR A 335 16.07 8.06 -5.31
N LEU A 336 16.90 7.74 -4.32
CA LEU A 336 17.12 8.56 -3.14
C LEU A 336 17.88 9.85 -3.50
N PRO A 337 17.95 10.86 -2.59
CA PRO A 337 18.71 12.09 -2.81
C PRO A 337 20.17 11.85 -3.19
N SER A 338 20.82 10.81 -2.63
CA SER A 338 22.16 10.39 -2.99
C SER A 338 22.30 9.85 -4.43
N GLY A 339 21.20 9.68 -5.15
CA GLY A 339 21.16 9.04 -6.47
C GLY A 339 21.17 7.53 -6.44
N LYS A 340 21.21 6.90 -5.27
CA LYS A 340 21.14 5.44 -5.11
C LYS A 340 19.74 4.93 -5.43
N SER A 341 19.66 3.78 -6.08
CA SER A 341 18.40 3.05 -6.28
C SER A 341 18.03 2.31 -4.99
N ILE A 342 16.76 2.27 -4.67
CA ILE A 342 16.22 1.43 -3.57
C ILE A 342 16.08 -0.03 -4.01
N SER A 343 15.95 -0.28 -5.34
CA SER A 343 15.66 -1.62 -5.88
C SER A 343 16.65 -2.65 -5.41
N GLU A 344 16.15 -3.74 -4.82
CA GLU A 344 16.87 -4.94 -4.39
C GLU A 344 17.86 -4.74 -3.22
N VAL A 345 18.22 -3.49 -2.91
CA VAL A 345 19.19 -3.17 -1.85
C VAL A 345 18.48 -2.73 -0.57
N GLY A 346 17.36 -2.01 -0.70
CA GLY A 346 16.68 -1.39 0.44
C GLY A 346 17.44 -0.21 1.04
N VAL A 347 17.00 0.20 2.23
CA VAL A 347 17.67 1.20 3.07
C VAL A 347 18.36 0.46 4.22
N THR A 348 19.68 0.44 4.18
CA THR A 348 20.51 -0.14 5.26
C THR A 348 20.43 0.78 6.49
N PRO A 349 20.22 0.27 7.70
CA PRO A 349 20.22 1.09 8.90
C PRO A 349 21.61 1.69 9.18
N ASP A 350 21.65 2.78 9.97
CA ASP A 350 22.91 3.32 10.49
C ASP A 350 23.41 2.52 11.69
N ILE A 351 22.46 1.94 12.44
CA ILE A 351 22.72 1.04 13.56
C ILE A 351 21.87 -0.22 13.37
N GLU A 352 22.54 -1.30 13.02
CA GLU A 352 21.88 -2.59 12.82
C GLU A 352 21.57 -3.26 14.16
N ILE A 353 20.30 -3.56 14.37
CA ILE A 353 19.80 -4.26 15.55
C ILE A 353 18.74 -5.25 15.07
N SER A 354 19.05 -6.54 15.14
CA SER A 354 18.08 -7.60 14.85
C SER A 354 17.07 -7.78 15.98
N GLU A 355 15.91 -8.31 15.65
CA GLU A 355 14.90 -8.72 16.63
C GLU A 355 15.50 -9.77 17.56
N ALA A 356 15.40 -9.53 18.88
CA ALA A 356 16.30 -10.17 19.83
C ALA A 356 16.08 -11.67 20.06
N ASN A 357 14.84 -12.21 20.00
CA ASN A 357 14.50 -13.61 20.33
C ASN A 357 13.08 -13.97 19.92
N GLU A 358 12.68 -15.25 20.13
CA GLU A 358 11.30 -15.73 19.92
C GLU A 358 10.25 -14.98 20.74
N ASP A 359 10.62 -14.38 21.88
CA ASP A 359 9.75 -13.53 22.71
C ASP A 359 9.63 -12.08 22.24
N PHE A 360 10.29 -11.70 21.15
CA PHE A 360 10.23 -10.35 20.61
C PHE A 360 8.80 -9.96 20.26
N LYS A 361 8.35 -8.85 20.81
CA LYS A 361 7.06 -8.24 20.47
C LYS A 361 7.25 -6.74 20.32
N MET A 362 7.00 -6.25 19.10
CA MET A 362 7.07 -4.80 18.82
C MET A 362 6.25 -4.00 19.83
N ASN A 363 6.81 -2.85 20.23
CA ASN A 363 6.17 -1.88 21.09
C ASN A 363 5.83 -2.40 22.52
N THR A 364 6.55 -3.41 22.99
CA THR A 364 6.49 -3.97 24.37
C THR A 364 7.84 -3.84 25.06
N LYS A 365 7.94 -4.35 26.29
CA LYS A 365 9.21 -4.39 27.04
C LYS A 365 10.28 -5.25 26.38
N THR A 366 9.90 -6.21 25.53
CA THR A 366 10.82 -7.09 24.81
C THR A 366 11.29 -6.53 23.47
N ASP A 367 10.84 -5.33 23.09
CA ASP A 367 11.26 -4.61 21.88
C ASP A 367 12.64 -3.98 22.07
N ASN A 368 13.70 -4.76 21.80
CA ASN A 368 15.08 -4.31 21.95
C ASN A 368 15.45 -3.15 21.03
N GLN A 369 14.90 -3.10 19.81
CA GLN A 369 15.13 -2.00 18.85
C GLN A 369 14.55 -0.68 19.38
N LEU A 370 13.31 -0.70 19.85
CA LEU A 370 12.67 0.48 20.45
C LEU A 370 13.37 0.91 21.75
N ASN A 371 13.72 -0.04 22.61
CA ASN A 371 14.42 0.24 23.86
C ASN A 371 15.78 0.90 23.62
N PHE A 372 16.53 0.45 22.61
CA PHE A 372 17.79 1.06 22.21
C PHE A 372 17.58 2.50 21.70
N ALA A 373 16.58 2.71 20.83
CA ALA A 373 16.24 4.03 20.32
C ALA A 373 15.87 5.02 21.45
N ILE A 374 15.09 4.57 22.44
CA ILE A 374 14.74 5.37 23.62
C ILE A 374 16.00 5.73 24.44
N LYS A 375 16.90 4.75 24.66
CA LYS A 375 18.15 4.98 25.37
C LYS A 375 19.01 6.03 24.66
N LEU A 376 19.13 5.93 23.33
CA LEU A 376 19.92 6.88 22.54
C LEU A 376 19.37 8.32 22.61
N LEU A 377 18.04 8.50 22.68
CA LEU A 377 17.42 9.84 22.82
C LEU A 377 17.47 10.40 24.23
N ASN A 378 17.68 9.57 25.23
CA ASN A 378 17.75 10.04 26.64
C ASN A 378 19.16 10.45 27.06
N GLY A 379 20.20 10.05 26.33
CA GLY A 379 21.63 10.34 26.57
C GLY A 379 22.23 9.26 27.42
#